data_54c84c837dab40387abcebaa823b75c4
#
_entry.id   54c84c837dab40387abcebaa823b75c4
#
_cell.length_a   1.000
_cell.length_b   1.000
_cell.length_c   1.000
_cell.angle_alpha   90.00
_cell.angle_beta   90.00
_cell.angle_gamma   90.00
#
_symmetry.space_group_name_H-M   'P 1'
#
loop_
_entity.id
_entity.type
_entity.pdbx_description
1 polymer ?
#
loop_
_entity_poly.entity_id
_entity_poly.type
_entity_poly.pdbx_seq_one_letter_code
_entity_poly.pdbx_strand_id
1 'polypeptide(L)'
;MLVSKIFSNIESNIRYLRLTSPGLFMTASTALKDCRFVAFDVETTGLSAIACRVVELSGVSFRLSRADSQTFSSLVNPGQPIPFEVSRIHGIDDAMVKDAPSARQVMADFNDFIGSDSILMAHNAAFDVEFVKVEMERVGLVPPANLVLDSLTLAQVIMDGDFRPANFKLKTLAEFFGFGGDEYHRALADSIYVQKLFCELIKITGAGDLDMLVATGALKPFGQWVKQPDKESLPEHVRAHLSLLESAITSRGAVKLTYQGEFKSTRTVKPQAVIASRGSLYLSAYCTRSRAERTFRLDRIVEAVLHN
;
A
#
# COMPACT_ATOMS: atom_id res chain seq x y z
N MET A 1 -28.94 16.52 -5.70
CA MET A 1 -28.90 15.25 -6.47
C MET A 1 -27.69 14.36 -6.08
N LEU A 2 -26.53 14.92 -5.74
CA LEU A 2 -25.35 14.15 -5.31
C LEU A 2 -25.61 13.41 -3.97
N VAL A 3 -26.17 14.09 -3.00
CA VAL A 3 -26.45 13.58 -1.65
C VAL A 3 -27.41 12.36 -1.69
N SER A 4 -28.40 12.35 -2.56
CA SER A 4 -29.38 11.24 -2.64
C SER A 4 -28.80 9.95 -3.25
N LYS A 5 -27.81 10.04 -4.13
CA LYS A 5 -27.08 8.85 -4.67
C LYS A 5 -26.12 8.24 -3.66
N ILE A 6 -25.55 9.07 -2.76
CA ILE A 6 -24.65 8.63 -1.72
C ILE A 6 -25.40 7.80 -0.67
N PHE A 7 -26.61 8.19 -0.30
CA PHE A 7 -27.39 7.53 0.77
C PHE A 7 -27.95 6.14 0.41
N SER A 8 -28.11 5.78 -0.86
CA SER A 8 -28.69 4.47 -1.25
C SER A 8 -27.77 3.26 -0.99
N ASN A 9 -26.48 3.46 -0.75
CA ASN A 9 -25.49 2.40 -0.53
C ASN A 9 -24.93 2.30 0.90
N ILE A 10 -25.42 3.17 1.81
CA ILE A 10 -24.83 3.30 3.16
C ILE A 10 -24.96 2.03 3.98
N GLU A 11 -26.15 1.45 4.07
CA GLU A 11 -26.42 0.31 4.97
C GLU A 11 -25.64 -0.96 4.55
N SER A 12 -25.53 -1.23 3.25
CA SER A 12 -24.79 -2.38 2.74
C SER A 12 -23.29 -2.25 2.97
N ASN A 13 -22.72 -1.06 2.75
CA ASN A 13 -21.29 -0.80 2.94
C ASN A 13 -20.89 -0.77 4.42
N ILE A 14 -21.73 -0.20 5.30
CA ILE A 14 -21.50 -0.20 6.76
C ILE A 14 -21.57 -1.63 7.32
N ARG A 15 -22.56 -2.42 6.91
CA ARG A 15 -22.68 -3.81 7.33
C ARG A 15 -21.49 -4.63 6.89
N TYR A 16 -20.99 -4.38 5.69
CA TYR A 16 -19.82 -5.05 5.13
C TYR A 16 -18.53 -4.70 5.90
N LEU A 17 -18.29 -3.42 6.21
CA LEU A 17 -17.13 -3.01 7.00
C LEU A 17 -17.13 -3.60 8.42
N ARG A 18 -18.29 -3.70 9.07
CA ARG A 18 -18.43 -4.35 10.38
C ARG A 18 -18.09 -5.83 10.35
N LEU A 19 -18.40 -6.53 9.27
CA LEU A 19 -18.15 -7.97 9.12
C LEU A 19 -16.69 -8.28 8.78
N THR A 20 -16.00 -7.36 8.08
CA THR A 20 -14.65 -7.60 7.55
C THR A 20 -13.51 -7.03 8.40
N SER A 21 -13.83 -6.24 9.44
CA SER A 21 -12.83 -5.63 10.33
C SER A 21 -13.23 -5.75 11.80
N PRO A 22 -13.21 -6.96 12.39
CA PRO A 22 -13.71 -7.22 13.74
C PRO A 22 -12.91 -6.54 14.88
N GLY A 23 -11.76 -5.92 14.60
CA GLY A 23 -10.95 -5.17 15.57
C GLY A 23 -11.19 -3.65 15.55
N LEU A 24 -12.03 -3.14 14.65
CA LEU A 24 -12.28 -1.71 14.53
C LEU A 24 -13.39 -1.28 15.50
N PHE A 25 -13.03 -0.68 16.64
CA PHE A 25 -13.97 -0.09 17.61
C PHE A 25 -14.66 1.20 17.12
N MET A 26 -14.47 1.59 15.86
CA MET A 26 -15.13 2.74 15.28
C MET A 26 -16.57 2.39 14.88
N THR A 27 -17.52 3.08 15.48
CA THR A 27 -18.92 3.01 15.05
C THR A 27 -19.14 3.91 13.84
N ALA A 28 -20.10 3.60 13.00
CA ALA A 28 -20.44 4.39 11.82
C ALA A 28 -20.72 5.88 12.15
N SER A 29 -21.25 6.16 13.34
CA SER A 29 -21.48 7.52 13.85
C SER A 29 -20.26 8.17 14.51
N THR A 30 -19.04 7.64 14.34
CA THR A 30 -17.85 8.27 14.90
C THR A 30 -17.57 9.59 14.19
N ALA A 31 -17.50 10.67 14.98
CA ALA A 31 -17.26 11.99 14.43
C ALA A 31 -15.84 12.08 13.84
N LEU A 32 -15.71 12.60 12.61
CA LEU A 32 -14.42 12.72 11.92
C LEU A 32 -13.40 13.56 12.72
N LYS A 33 -13.86 14.56 13.48
CA LYS A 33 -12.99 15.39 14.32
C LYS A 33 -12.26 14.61 15.42
N ASP A 34 -12.80 13.45 15.84
CA ASP A 34 -12.25 12.61 16.90
C ASP A 34 -11.33 11.52 16.34
N CYS A 35 -11.39 11.28 15.02
CA CYS A 35 -10.53 10.34 14.34
C CYS A 35 -9.09 10.83 14.23
N ARG A 36 -8.14 9.91 14.36
CA ARG A 36 -6.75 10.12 14.00
C ARG A 36 -6.56 9.67 12.56
N PHE A 37 -6.00 10.56 11.73
CA PHE A 37 -5.68 10.28 10.34
C PHE A 37 -4.17 10.23 10.15
N VAL A 38 -3.71 9.39 9.21
CA VAL A 38 -2.33 9.39 8.75
C VAL A 38 -2.33 9.41 7.22
N ALA A 39 -2.01 10.56 6.64
CA ALA A 39 -1.71 10.67 5.23
C ALA A 39 -0.31 10.11 4.99
N PHE A 40 -0.11 9.25 3.98
CA PHE A 40 1.18 8.65 3.68
C PHE A 40 1.40 8.51 2.17
N ASP A 41 2.66 8.40 1.78
CA ASP A 41 3.11 8.25 0.41
C ASP A 41 4.42 7.48 0.35
N VAL A 42 4.69 6.81 -0.78
CA VAL A 42 5.94 6.06 -1.01
C VAL A 42 6.59 6.45 -2.32
N GLU A 43 7.92 6.64 -2.29
CA GLU A 43 8.73 6.65 -3.50
C GLU A 43 9.37 5.27 -3.71
N THR A 44 9.51 4.87 -4.97
CA THR A 44 9.83 3.48 -5.31
C THR A 44 10.85 3.38 -6.45
N THR A 45 11.47 2.20 -6.63
CA THR A 45 12.35 1.95 -7.78
C THR A 45 11.59 1.66 -9.08
N GLY A 46 10.25 1.81 -9.09
CA GLY A 46 9.38 1.60 -10.27
C GLY A 46 7.96 1.19 -9.90
N LEU A 47 7.15 0.78 -10.88
CA LEU A 47 5.70 0.67 -10.75
C LEU A 47 5.16 -0.67 -10.24
N SER A 48 6.00 -1.69 -10.06
CA SER A 48 5.56 -3.03 -9.68
C SER A 48 6.07 -3.40 -8.30
N ALA A 49 5.21 -3.41 -7.29
CA ALA A 49 5.59 -3.76 -5.92
C ALA A 49 6.28 -5.13 -5.80
N ILE A 50 6.02 -6.06 -6.73
CA ILE A 50 6.67 -7.37 -6.76
C ILE A 50 8.12 -7.30 -7.26
N ALA A 51 8.43 -6.43 -8.22
CA ALA A 51 9.76 -6.34 -8.85
C ALA A 51 10.58 -5.15 -8.30
N CYS A 52 9.90 -4.14 -7.79
CA CYS A 52 10.48 -2.89 -7.32
C CYS A 52 10.43 -2.81 -5.79
N ARG A 53 11.11 -1.81 -5.23
CA ARG A 53 11.30 -1.62 -3.79
C ARG A 53 10.95 -0.19 -3.41
N VAL A 54 10.56 0.03 -2.17
CA VAL A 54 10.40 1.36 -1.59
C VAL A 54 11.80 1.99 -1.38
N VAL A 55 11.95 3.27 -1.71
CA VAL A 55 13.15 4.09 -1.49
C VAL A 55 12.92 5.25 -0.52
N GLU A 56 11.68 5.69 -0.34
CA GLU A 56 11.25 6.65 0.67
C GLU A 56 9.84 6.29 1.14
N LEU A 57 9.58 6.42 2.43
CA LEU A 57 8.25 6.30 3.03
C LEU A 57 8.05 7.44 4.00
N SER A 58 6.96 8.16 3.84
CA SER A 58 6.64 9.28 4.71
C SER A 58 5.16 9.27 5.11
N GLY A 59 4.85 9.97 6.20
CA GLY A 59 3.48 10.13 6.65
C GLY A 59 3.30 11.34 7.55
N VAL A 60 2.06 11.85 7.57
CA VAL A 60 1.62 12.96 8.41
C VAL A 60 0.42 12.50 9.24
N SER A 61 0.59 12.43 10.55
CA SER A 61 -0.50 12.12 11.49
C SER A 61 -1.16 13.42 11.97
N PHE A 62 -2.49 13.47 11.92
CA PHE A 62 -3.24 14.65 12.28
C PHE A 62 -4.66 14.31 12.76
N ARG A 63 -5.36 15.32 13.34
CA ARG A 63 -6.79 15.31 13.66
C ARG A 63 -7.44 16.57 13.13
N LEU A 64 -8.68 16.49 12.68
CA LEU A 64 -9.41 17.68 12.20
C LEU A 64 -9.70 18.71 13.32
N SER A 65 -9.73 18.26 14.57
CA SER A 65 -9.97 19.10 15.74
C SER A 65 -8.74 19.82 16.27
N ARG A 66 -7.54 19.57 15.73
CA ARG A 66 -6.27 20.10 16.22
C ARG A 66 -5.41 20.67 15.09
N ALA A 67 -4.65 21.69 15.41
CA ALA A 67 -3.70 22.29 14.46
C ALA A 67 -2.33 21.56 14.42
N ASP A 68 -2.02 20.74 15.46
CA ASP A 68 -0.78 19.99 15.56
C ASP A 68 -0.81 18.73 14.68
N SER A 69 0.32 18.47 14.06
CA SER A 69 0.57 17.25 13.28
C SER A 69 1.93 16.67 13.65
N GLN A 70 2.07 15.37 13.50
CA GLN A 70 3.34 14.66 13.64
C GLN A 70 3.74 14.09 12.28
N THR A 71 5.02 14.10 11.98
CA THR A 71 5.54 13.57 10.71
C THR A 71 6.43 12.37 10.95
N PHE A 72 6.38 11.44 10.02
CA PHE A 72 7.32 10.35 9.82
C PHE A 72 7.93 10.53 8.43
N SER A 73 9.24 10.38 8.28
CA SER A 73 9.90 10.40 6.98
C SER A 73 11.20 9.63 7.06
N SER A 74 11.39 8.68 6.17
CA SER A 74 12.61 7.89 6.10
C SER A 74 12.93 7.48 4.67
N LEU A 75 14.18 7.66 4.27
CA LEU A 75 14.76 6.94 3.14
C LEU A 75 14.86 5.46 3.50
N VAL A 76 14.83 4.60 2.49
CA VAL A 76 14.93 3.14 2.62
C VAL A 76 16.01 2.63 1.68
N ASN A 77 16.94 1.83 2.17
CA ASN A 77 17.86 1.10 1.31
C ASN A 77 17.11 -0.01 0.56
N PRO A 78 16.92 0.11 -0.76
CA PRO A 78 16.14 -0.88 -1.52
C PRO A 78 16.87 -2.20 -1.76
N GLY A 79 18.20 -2.26 -1.51
CA GLY A 79 19.04 -3.43 -1.81
C GLY A 79 19.16 -3.76 -3.30
N GLN A 80 18.77 -2.84 -4.17
CA GLN A 80 18.87 -2.93 -5.64
C GLN A 80 19.07 -1.54 -6.24
N PRO A 81 19.67 -1.42 -7.44
CA PRO A 81 19.86 -0.13 -8.09
C PRO A 81 18.53 0.59 -8.38
N ILE A 82 18.54 1.91 -8.26
CA ILE A 82 17.44 2.79 -8.63
C ILE A 82 17.59 3.12 -10.14
N PRO A 83 16.60 2.81 -11.00
CA PRO A 83 16.67 3.19 -12.41
C PRO A 83 16.76 4.72 -12.58
N PHE A 84 17.62 5.17 -13.49
CA PHE A 84 17.85 6.59 -13.73
C PHE A 84 16.57 7.38 -14.04
N GLU A 85 15.67 6.78 -14.84
CA GLU A 85 14.39 7.41 -15.23
C GLU A 85 13.49 7.63 -14.00
N VAL A 86 13.56 6.75 -13.02
CA VAL A 86 12.78 6.84 -11.78
C VAL A 86 13.41 7.83 -10.82
N SER A 87 14.75 7.79 -10.67
CA SER A 87 15.52 8.77 -9.89
C SER A 87 15.25 10.22 -10.36
N ARG A 88 15.07 10.44 -11.66
CA ARG A 88 14.72 11.76 -12.20
C ARG A 88 13.32 12.26 -11.78
N ILE A 89 12.42 11.37 -11.38
CA ILE A 89 11.06 11.73 -10.94
C ILE A 89 11.09 12.23 -9.50
N HIS A 90 11.64 11.45 -8.57
CA HIS A 90 11.62 11.75 -7.14
C HIS A 90 12.95 12.33 -6.58
N GLY A 91 13.99 12.40 -7.42
CA GLY A 91 15.27 12.98 -7.03
C GLY A 91 16.13 12.13 -6.09
N ILE A 92 15.73 10.87 -5.80
CA ILE A 92 16.47 9.96 -4.92
C ILE A 92 17.36 9.07 -5.79
N ASP A 93 18.64 8.98 -5.46
CA ASP A 93 19.62 8.16 -6.15
C ASP A 93 20.26 7.09 -5.24
N ASP A 94 21.07 6.21 -5.81
CA ASP A 94 21.73 5.12 -5.09
C ASP A 94 22.65 5.64 -3.97
N ALA A 95 23.28 6.82 -4.13
CA ALA A 95 24.17 7.39 -3.14
C ALA A 95 23.39 7.84 -1.89
N MET A 96 22.18 8.38 -2.08
CA MET A 96 21.31 8.82 -0.97
C MET A 96 20.81 7.67 -0.12
N VAL A 97 20.54 6.50 -0.72
CA VAL A 97 19.93 5.35 -0.02
C VAL A 97 20.96 4.31 0.45
N LYS A 98 22.24 4.47 0.08
CA LYS A 98 23.29 3.48 0.39
C LYS A 98 23.38 3.15 1.87
N ASP A 99 23.36 4.17 2.72
CA ASP A 99 23.48 4.06 4.17
C ASP A 99 22.13 4.26 4.89
N ALA A 100 21.02 4.30 4.13
CA ALA A 100 19.67 4.40 4.67
C ALA A 100 19.28 3.11 5.42
N PRO A 101 18.32 3.19 6.37
CA PRO A 101 17.81 2.04 7.08
C PRO A 101 17.23 0.98 6.14
N SER A 102 17.24 -0.27 6.61
CA SER A 102 16.63 -1.39 5.87
C SER A 102 15.10 -1.25 5.79
N ALA A 103 14.50 -1.86 4.77
CA ALA A 103 13.04 -1.93 4.65
C ALA A 103 12.38 -2.52 5.93
N ARG A 104 13.01 -3.52 6.59
CA ARG A 104 12.49 -4.09 7.83
C ARG A 104 12.38 -3.04 8.94
N GLN A 105 13.42 -2.22 9.12
CA GLN A 105 13.42 -1.18 10.15
C GLN A 105 12.36 -0.13 9.84
N VAL A 106 12.36 0.43 8.62
CA VAL A 106 11.43 1.51 8.24
C VAL A 106 9.98 1.05 8.30
N MET A 107 9.68 -0.18 7.84
CA MET A 107 8.31 -0.72 7.90
C MET A 107 7.85 -0.97 9.34
N ALA A 108 8.75 -1.37 10.26
CA ALA A 108 8.43 -1.52 11.68
C ALA A 108 8.14 -0.14 12.31
N ASP A 109 9.03 0.83 12.11
CA ASP A 109 8.88 2.18 12.63
C ASP A 109 7.62 2.88 12.10
N PHE A 110 7.31 2.66 10.81
CA PHE A 110 6.07 3.16 10.21
C PHE A 110 4.83 2.50 10.82
N ASN A 111 4.87 1.18 11.06
CA ASN A 111 3.77 0.48 11.71
C ASN A 111 3.51 1.04 13.13
N ASP A 112 4.56 1.34 13.89
CA ASP A 112 4.46 1.98 15.20
C ASP A 112 3.91 3.41 15.09
N PHE A 113 4.35 4.16 14.06
CA PHE A 113 3.86 5.51 13.79
C PHE A 113 2.38 5.56 13.46
N ILE A 114 1.88 4.65 12.62
CA ILE A 114 0.44 4.63 12.27
C ILE A 114 -0.42 4.13 13.42
N GLY A 115 0.05 3.18 14.23
CA GLY A 115 -0.75 2.55 15.27
C GLY A 115 -1.99 1.82 14.73
N SER A 116 -2.75 1.20 15.59
CA SER A 116 -3.96 0.44 15.20
C SER A 116 -5.25 1.28 15.15
N ASP A 117 -5.21 2.53 15.63
CA ASP A 117 -6.36 3.41 15.84
C ASP A 117 -6.53 4.49 14.76
N SER A 118 -5.59 4.58 13.82
CA SER A 118 -5.64 5.60 12.76
C SER A 118 -6.38 5.12 11.51
N ILE A 119 -6.95 6.08 10.80
CA ILE A 119 -7.39 5.92 9.41
C ILE A 119 -6.25 6.39 8.52
N LEU A 120 -5.71 5.49 7.72
CA LEU A 120 -4.68 5.81 6.74
C LEU A 120 -5.31 6.51 5.54
N MET A 121 -4.54 7.32 4.82
CA MET A 121 -4.96 7.89 3.55
C MET A 121 -3.79 8.08 2.59
N ALA A 122 -4.03 7.85 1.31
CA ALA A 122 -3.09 8.09 0.23
C ALA A 122 -3.82 8.62 -1.02
N HIS A 123 -3.08 9.08 -2.01
CA HIS A 123 -3.66 9.53 -3.28
C HIS A 123 -3.45 8.47 -4.35
N ASN A 124 -4.51 7.82 -4.82
CA ASN A 124 -4.46 6.57 -5.57
C ASN A 124 -3.93 5.41 -4.70
N ALA A 125 -4.55 5.28 -3.54
CA ALA A 125 -4.11 4.47 -2.40
C ALA A 125 -3.75 3.01 -2.72
N ALA A 126 -4.30 2.44 -3.80
CA ALA A 126 -3.98 1.07 -4.21
C ALA A 126 -2.48 0.88 -4.49
N PHE A 127 -1.78 1.92 -4.97
CA PHE A 127 -0.35 1.88 -5.24
C PHE A 127 0.47 1.80 -3.95
N ASP A 128 0.28 2.76 -3.05
CA ASP A 128 1.06 2.87 -1.81
C ASP A 128 0.79 1.69 -0.87
N VAL A 129 -0.47 1.31 -0.75
CA VAL A 129 -0.90 0.14 0.03
C VAL A 129 -0.27 -1.15 -0.50
N GLU A 130 -0.22 -1.35 -1.83
CA GLU A 130 0.41 -2.53 -2.42
C GLU A 130 1.91 -2.57 -2.10
N PHE A 131 2.62 -1.45 -2.21
CA PHE A 131 4.05 -1.38 -1.89
C PHE A 131 4.32 -1.63 -0.40
N VAL A 132 3.62 -0.94 0.50
CA VAL A 132 3.77 -1.13 1.95
C VAL A 132 3.47 -2.58 2.33
N LYS A 133 2.37 -3.16 1.82
CA LYS A 133 2.00 -4.55 2.06
C LYS A 133 3.12 -5.51 1.63
N VAL A 134 3.57 -5.37 0.39
CA VAL A 134 4.57 -6.27 -0.19
C VAL A 134 5.91 -6.16 0.52
N GLU A 135 6.35 -4.94 0.89
CA GLU A 135 7.58 -4.77 1.65
C GLU A 135 7.47 -5.36 3.06
N MET A 136 6.36 -5.16 3.77
CA MET A 136 6.15 -5.78 5.08
C MET A 136 6.18 -7.31 5.00
N GLU A 137 5.47 -7.91 4.04
CA GLU A 137 5.46 -9.37 3.84
C GLU A 137 6.86 -9.91 3.50
N ARG A 138 7.64 -9.22 2.65
CA ARG A 138 9.02 -9.60 2.33
C ARG A 138 9.92 -9.70 3.55
N VAL A 139 9.76 -8.78 4.47
CA VAL A 139 10.59 -8.72 5.68
C VAL A 139 9.96 -9.46 6.87
N GLY A 140 8.88 -10.21 6.65
CA GLY A 140 8.22 -11.03 7.65
C GLY A 140 7.45 -10.23 8.71
N LEU A 141 6.95 -9.04 8.34
CA LEU A 141 6.02 -8.25 9.15
C LEU A 141 4.59 -8.48 8.68
N VAL A 142 3.64 -8.34 9.61
CA VAL A 142 2.21 -8.42 9.30
C VAL A 142 1.74 -7.04 8.82
N PRO A 143 1.11 -6.95 7.64
CA PRO A 143 0.51 -5.70 7.17
C PRO A 143 -0.57 -5.18 8.12
N PRO A 144 -0.78 -3.85 8.22
CA PRO A 144 -1.76 -3.27 9.13
C PRO A 144 -3.19 -3.63 8.75
N ALA A 145 -4.09 -3.61 9.73
CA ALA A 145 -5.52 -3.86 9.55
C ALA A 145 -6.36 -2.57 9.49
N ASN A 146 -5.70 -1.41 9.47
CA ASN A 146 -6.32 -0.10 9.45
C ASN A 146 -7.28 0.08 8.27
N LEU A 147 -8.24 1.00 8.40
CA LEU A 147 -8.96 1.53 7.25
C LEU A 147 -8.03 2.45 6.44
N VAL A 148 -8.19 2.44 5.12
CA VAL A 148 -7.47 3.33 4.21
C VAL A 148 -8.48 4.09 3.37
N LEU A 149 -8.31 5.41 3.31
CA LEU A 149 -9.05 6.33 2.48
C LEU A 149 -8.25 6.65 1.22
N ASP A 150 -8.87 6.51 0.06
CA ASP A 150 -8.31 6.99 -1.20
C ASP A 150 -8.78 8.42 -1.50
N SER A 151 -7.88 9.38 -1.38
CA SER A 151 -8.18 10.78 -1.64
C SER A 151 -8.50 11.07 -3.11
N LEU A 152 -8.01 10.25 -4.05
CA LEU A 152 -8.38 10.34 -5.47
C LEU A 152 -9.86 10.01 -5.67
N THR A 153 -10.31 8.87 -5.17
CA THR A 153 -11.73 8.45 -5.25
C THR A 153 -12.62 9.48 -4.53
N LEU A 154 -12.21 9.95 -3.35
CA LEU A 154 -12.97 10.95 -2.61
C LEU A 154 -13.11 12.26 -3.41
N ALA A 155 -12.02 12.77 -3.99
CA ALA A 155 -12.05 13.97 -4.81
C ALA A 155 -12.94 13.80 -6.05
N GLN A 156 -12.87 12.64 -6.72
CA GLN A 156 -13.71 12.34 -7.89
C GLN A 156 -15.21 12.31 -7.57
N VAL A 157 -15.57 11.89 -6.36
CA VAL A 157 -16.97 11.85 -5.92
C VAL A 157 -17.47 13.24 -5.52
N ILE A 158 -16.62 14.07 -4.89
CA ILE A 158 -17.02 15.37 -4.36
C ILE A 158 -16.96 16.48 -5.40
N MET A 159 -15.93 16.45 -6.27
CA MET A 159 -15.66 17.52 -7.23
C MET A 159 -16.27 17.18 -8.59
N ASP A 160 -17.50 17.63 -8.84
CA ASP A 160 -18.26 17.39 -10.06
C ASP A 160 -18.83 18.71 -10.62
N GLY A 161 -19.26 18.69 -11.89
CA GLY A 161 -19.82 19.85 -12.59
C GLY A 161 -18.82 20.99 -12.77
N ASP A 162 -19.23 22.20 -12.45
CA ASP A 162 -18.43 23.43 -12.60
C ASP A 162 -17.24 23.51 -11.62
N PHE A 163 -17.24 22.68 -10.58
CA PHE A 163 -16.18 22.57 -9.58
C PHE A 163 -15.22 21.39 -9.88
N ARG A 164 -15.02 21.08 -11.14
CA ARG A 164 -14.17 19.96 -11.57
C ARG A 164 -12.80 20.45 -12.04
N PRO A 165 -11.67 19.92 -11.51
CA PRO A 165 -10.33 20.23 -12.01
C PRO A 165 -10.09 19.61 -13.39
N ALA A 166 -9.04 20.04 -14.09
CA ALA A 166 -8.63 19.48 -15.38
C ALA A 166 -8.33 17.98 -15.36
N ASN A 167 -7.79 17.51 -14.24
CA ASN A 167 -7.63 16.09 -13.89
C ASN A 167 -7.49 15.95 -12.37
N PHE A 168 -7.50 14.72 -11.88
CA PHE A 168 -7.44 14.42 -10.45
C PHE A 168 -6.04 13.97 -9.98
N LYS A 169 -4.96 14.37 -10.65
CA LYS A 169 -3.60 14.17 -10.12
C LYS A 169 -3.38 15.06 -8.91
N LEU A 170 -2.62 14.59 -7.91
CA LEU A 170 -2.38 15.32 -6.67
C LEU A 170 -1.85 16.73 -6.91
N LYS A 171 -0.88 16.88 -7.84
CA LYS A 171 -0.36 18.19 -8.27
C LYS A 171 -1.46 19.11 -8.78
N THR A 172 -2.32 18.63 -9.69
CA THR A 172 -3.41 19.45 -10.25
C THR A 172 -4.41 19.88 -9.18
N LEU A 173 -4.71 18.99 -8.23
CA LEU A 173 -5.60 19.30 -7.09
C LEU A 173 -4.94 20.29 -6.13
N ALA A 174 -3.65 20.15 -5.86
CA ALA A 174 -2.91 21.09 -5.03
C ALA A 174 -2.87 22.49 -5.65
N GLU A 175 -2.64 22.58 -6.96
CA GLU A 175 -2.72 23.85 -7.71
C GLU A 175 -4.13 24.44 -7.72
N PHE A 176 -5.16 23.60 -7.92
CA PHE A 176 -6.57 24.01 -7.91
C PHE A 176 -7.00 24.63 -6.58
N PHE A 177 -6.53 24.07 -5.46
CA PHE A 177 -6.81 24.60 -4.13
C PHE A 177 -5.82 25.66 -3.64
N GLY A 178 -4.80 25.99 -4.45
CA GLY A 178 -3.81 27.01 -4.11
C GLY A 178 -2.93 26.66 -2.91
N PHE A 179 -2.57 25.37 -2.75
CA PHE A 179 -1.75 24.95 -1.61
C PHE A 179 -0.34 25.51 -1.62
N GLY A 180 0.16 25.95 -2.79
CA GLY A 180 1.50 26.49 -2.97
C GLY A 180 2.59 25.42 -2.73
N GLY A 181 3.75 25.63 -3.30
CA GLY A 181 4.91 24.75 -3.13
C GLY A 181 5.34 24.10 -4.46
N ASP A 182 6.65 24.04 -4.66
CA ASP A 182 7.26 23.46 -5.87
C ASP A 182 7.80 22.05 -5.64
N GLU A 183 7.69 21.54 -4.39
CA GLU A 183 8.18 20.22 -4.01
C GLU A 183 7.10 19.15 -4.24
N TYR A 184 7.15 18.52 -5.39
CA TYR A 184 6.39 17.31 -5.71
C TYR A 184 7.36 16.14 -5.89
N HIS A 185 6.84 14.93 -5.76
CA HIS A 185 7.63 13.70 -5.87
C HIS A 185 8.68 13.54 -4.76
N ARG A 186 8.29 13.94 -3.56
CA ARG A 186 8.94 13.58 -2.31
C ARG A 186 7.84 13.15 -1.34
N ALA A 187 7.96 11.95 -0.81
CA ALA A 187 6.88 11.30 -0.06
C ALA A 187 6.31 12.15 1.08
N LEU A 188 7.13 12.97 1.77
CA LEU A 188 6.62 13.85 2.83
C LEU A 188 5.78 14.99 2.28
N ALA A 189 6.22 15.63 1.19
CA ALA A 189 5.49 16.73 0.57
C ALA A 189 4.14 16.24 0.03
N ASP A 190 4.13 15.09 -0.64
CA ASP A 190 2.91 14.50 -1.19
C ASP A 190 1.95 14.05 -0.08
N SER A 191 2.45 13.50 1.03
CA SER A 191 1.66 13.23 2.25
C SER A 191 1.00 14.49 2.83
N ILE A 192 1.72 15.63 2.86
CA ILE A 192 1.17 16.92 3.30
C ILE A 192 0.08 17.42 2.33
N TYR A 193 0.28 17.25 1.02
CA TYR A 193 -0.77 17.61 0.04
C TYR A 193 -2.01 16.74 0.18
N VAL A 194 -1.87 15.44 0.44
CA VAL A 194 -2.99 14.53 0.73
C VAL A 194 -3.75 14.98 1.97
N GLN A 195 -3.06 15.35 3.06
CA GLN A 195 -3.67 15.91 4.27
C GLN A 195 -4.48 17.18 3.95
N LYS A 196 -3.85 18.16 3.26
CA LYS A 196 -4.50 19.43 2.90
C LYS A 196 -5.72 19.20 2.02
N LEU A 197 -5.59 18.35 1.00
CA LEU A 197 -6.70 17.99 0.10
C LEU A 197 -7.87 17.40 0.89
N PHE A 198 -7.61 16.45 1.77
CA PHE A 198 -8.65 15.87 2.61
C PHE A 198 -9.37 16.93 3.45
N CYS A 199 -8.63 17.83 4.10
CA CYS A 199 -9.22 18.91 4.89
C CYS A 199 -10.14 19.82 4.04
N GLU A 200 -9.75 20.16 2.81
CA GLU A 200 -10.59 20.97 1.92
C GLU A 200 -11.83 20.20 1.46
N LEU A 201 -11.69 18.93 1.08
CA LEU A 201 -12.84 18.10 0.69
C LEU A 201 -13.86 17.95 1.83
N ILE A 202 -13.40 17.80 3.09
CA ILE A 202 -14.30 17.75 4.25
C ILE A 202 -15.00 19.10 4.47
N LYS A 203 -14.32 20.24 4.30
CA LYS A 203 -14.95 21.58 4.39
C LYS A 203 -16.04 21.78 3.34
N ILE A 204 -15.77 21.37 2.09
CA ILE A 204 -16.74 21.48 0.98
C ILE A 204 -17.99 20.67 1.24
N THR A 205 -17.85 19.46 1.77
CA THR A 205 -18.97 18.56 2.00
C THR A 205 -19.72 18.81 3.29
N GLY A 206 -19.06 19.45 4.27
CA GLY A 206 -19.56 19.55 5.64
C GLY A 206 -19.66 18.19 6.34
N ALA A 207 -18.91 17.18 5.88
CA ALA A 207 -18.94 15.84 6.46
C ALA A 207 -18.55 15.87 7.94
N GLY A 208 -19.43 15.34 8.79
CA GLY A 208 -19.22 15.28 10.24
C GLY A 208 -18.82 13.90 10.76
N ASP A 209 -19.06 12.83 10.01
CA ASP A 209 -18.89 11.45 10.45
C ASP A 209 -18.31 10.52 9.35
N LEU A 210 -17.96 9.30 9.75
CA LEU A 210 -17.39 8.29 8.86
C LEU A 210 -18.39 7.75 7.83
N ASP A 211 -19.68 7.80 8.09
CA ASP A 211 -20.70 7.23 7.21
C ASP A 211 -20.64 7.83 5.81
N MET A 212 -20.38 9.12 5.73
CA MET A 212 -20.22 9.78 4.45
C MET A 212 -19.00 9.27 3.69
N LEU A 213 -17.84 9.07 4.35
CA LEU A 213 -16.64 8.52 3.70
C LEU A 213 -16.87 7.09 3.22
N VAL A 214 -17.58 6.28 4.02
CA VAL A 214 -17.99 4.92 3.63
C VAL A 214 -18.88 4.94 2.39
N ALA A 215 -19.84 5.85 2.35
CA ALA A 215 -20.80 5.98 1.25
C ALA A 215 -20.15 6.35 -0.09
N THR A 216 -19.02 7.06 -0.07
CA THR A 216 -18.25 7.39 -1.28
C THR A 216 -17.56 6.16 -1.90
N GLY A 217 -17.39 5.06 -1.16
CA GLY A 217 -16.57 3.91 -1.55
C GLY A 217 -15.05 4.18 -1.50
N ALA A 218 -14.65 5.37 -1.04
CA ALA A 218 -13.24 5.75 -0.90
C ALA A 218 -12.56 5.12 0.32
N LEU A 219 -13.32 4.65 1.32
CA LEU A 219 -12.83 4.07 2.56
C LEU A 219 -12.98 2.54 2.54
N LYS A 220 -11.86 1.82 2.68
CA LYS A 220 -11.83 0.35 2.70
C LYS A 220 -10.76 -0.16 3.68
N PRO A 221 -10.89 -1.38 4.22
CA PRO A 221 -9.80 -2.05 4.94
C PRO A 221 -8.53 -2.15 4.10
N PHE A 222 -7.36 -2.01 4.72
CA PHE A 222 -6.05 -2.05 4.07
C PHE A 222 -5.90 -3.27 3.12
N GLY A 223 -6.28 -4.46 3.59
CA GLY A 223 -6.16 -5.68 2.80
C GLY A 223 -7.06 -5.75 1.57
N GLN A 224 -8.09 -4.89 1.45
CA GLN A 224 -9.00 -4.86 0.31
C GLN A 224 -8.53 -3.99 -0.86
N TRP A 225 -7.51 -3.17 -0.65
CA TRP A 225 -6.91 -2.37 -1.73
C TRP A 225 -6.05 -3.21 -2.68
N VAL A 226 -5.58 -4.37 -2.22
CA VAL A 226 -4.79 -5.29 -3.03
C VAL A 226 -5.63 -6.54 -3.32
N LYS A 227 -5.90 -6.81 -4.59
CA LYS A 227 -6.66 -7.99 -5.00
C LYS A 227 -5.96 -9.25 -4.52
N GLN A 228 -6.61 -9.98 -3.61
CA GLN A 228 -6.14 -11.27 -3.13
C GLN A 228 -6.51 -12.37 -4.13
N PRO A 229 -5.66 -13.37 -4.35
CA PRO A 229 -6.06 -14.57 -5.07
C PRO A 229 -7.08 -15.35 -4.23
N ASP A 230 -8.08 -15.89 -4.90
CA ASP A 230 -8.96 -16.86 -4.27
C ASP A 230 -8.20 -18.20 -4.11
N LYS A 231 -7.84 -18.53 -2.87
CA LYS A 231 -7.06 -19.73 -2.57
C LYS A 231 -7.80 -21.02 -2.93
N GLU A 232 -9.12 -21.02 -2.87
CA GLU A 232 -9.95 -22.19 -3.19
C GLU A 232 -9.97 -22.47 -4.70
N SER A 233 -9.91 -21.43 -5.52
CA SER A 233 -9.88 -21.52 -6.98
C SER A 233 -8.48 -21.79 -7.57
N LEU A 234 -7.43 -21.83 -6.74
CA LEU A 234 -6.07 -22.11 -7.22
C LEU A 234 -5.98 -23.54 -7.80
N PRO A 235 -5.27 -23.73 -8.93
CA PRO A 235 -4.97 -25.07 -9.46
C PRO A 235 -4.28 -25.94 -8.42
N GLU A 236 -4.55 -27.26 -8.47
CA GLU A 236 -4.03 -28.22 -7.48
C GLU A 236 -2.50 -28.17 -7.34
N HIS A 237 -1.79 -28.09 -8.47
CA HIS A 237 -0.32 -27.98 -8.45
C HIS A 237 0.17 -26.69 -7.77
N VAL A 238 -0.55 -25.58 -7.91
CA VAL A 238 -0.21 -24.30 -7.23
C VAL A 238 -0.43 -24.43 -5.73
N ARG A 239 -1.51 -25.08 -5.30
CA ARG A 239 -1.78 -25.33 -3.87
C ARG A 239 -0.71 -26.25 -3.25
N ALA A 240 -0.30 -27.31 -3.97
CA ALA A 240 0.77 -28.19 -3.53
C ALA A 240 2.11 -27.44 -3.39
N HIS A 241 2.47 -26.59 -4.37
CA HIS A 241 3.66 -25.75 -4.29
C HIS A 241 3.57 -24.75 -3.14
N LEU A 242 2.41 -24.12 -2.94
CA LEU A 242 2.18 -23.18 -1.84
C LEU A 242 2.46 -23.83 -0.47
N SER A 243 1.85 -24.98 -0.20
CA SER A 243 2.05 -25.73 1.05
C SER A 243 3.52 -26.12 1.30
N LEU A 244 4.22 -26.60 0.25
CA LEU A 244 5.65 -26.94 0.33
C LEU A 244 6.50 -25.69 0.63
N LEU A 245 6.23 -24.57 -0.03
CA LEU A 245 6.99 -23.33 0.13
C LEU A 245 6.75 -22.70 1.52
N GLU A 246 5.51 -22.69 2.03
CA GLU A 246 5.18 -22.22 3.37
C GLU A 246 5.90 -23.07 4.45
N SER A 247 5.96 -24.39 4.25
CA SER A 247 6.74 -25.29 5.11
C SER A 247 8.24 -24.98 5.06
N ALA A 248 8.79 -24.76 3.86
CA ALA A 248 10.19 -24.43 3.67
C ALA A 248 10.57 -23.06 4.29
N ILE A 249 9.68 -22.07 4.23
CA ILE A 249 9.85 -20.78 4.90
C ILE A 249 9.93 -20.97 6.43
N THR A 250 9.00 -21.72 6.99
CA THR A 250 8.94 -21.98 8.44
C THR A 250 10.18 -22.73 8.93
N SER A 251 10.63 -23.75 8.18
CA SER A 251 11.82 -24.55 8.53
C SER A 251 13.14 -23.91 8.10
N ARG A 252 13.11 -22.76 7.41
CA ARG A 252 14.28 -22.10 6.78
C ARG A 252 15.02 -23.04 5.82
N GLY A 253 14.29 -23.96 5.19
CA GLY A 253 14.82 -24.96 4.26
C GLY A 253 15.10 -24.35 2.88
N ALA A 254 16.01 -25.02 2.12
CA ALA A 254 16.22 -24.68 0.72
C ALA A 254 15.26 -25.50 -0.17
N VAL A 255 14.93 -24.96 -1.35
CA VAL A 255 14.06 -25.60 -2.34
C VAL A 255 14.75 -25.59 -3.68
N LYS A 256 14.78 -26.76 -4.35
CA LYS A 256 15.12 -26.86 -5.76
C LYS A 256 13.85 -26.58 -6.57
N LEU A 257 13.90 -25.53 -7.37
CA LEU A 257 12.75 -24.96 -8.06
C LEU A 257 12.98 -25.01 -9.57
N THR A 258 12.08 -25.66 -10.31
CA THR A 258 12.02 -25.58 -11.77
C THR A 258 10.96 -24.57 -12.17
N TYR A 259 11.38 -23.52 -12.88
CA TYR A 259 10.56 -22.37 -13.22
C TYR A 259 10.44 -22.16 -14.73
N GLN A 260 9.21 -21.90 -15.19
CA GLN A 260 8.90 -21.57 -16.58
C GLN A 260 8.84 -20.03 -16.71
N GLY A 261 9.98 -19.42 -17.01
CA GLY A 261 10.08 -18.03 -17.46
C GLY A 261 10.00 -17.95 -18.98
N GLU A 262 10.80 -17.08 -19.57
CA GLU A 262 11.06 -17.09 -21.02
C GLU A 262 11.69 -18.42 -21.44
N PHE A 263 12.63 -18.90 -20.63
CA PHE A 263 13.22 -20.25 -20.75
C PHE A 263 12.98 -21.02 -19.44
N LYS A 264 12.81 -22.35 -19.57
CA LYS A 264 12.73 -23.26 -18.42
C LYS A 264 14.10 -23.32 -17.72
N SER A 265 14.11 -23.10 -16.40
CA SER A 265 15.35 -23.10 -15.62
C SER A 265 15.14 -23.74 -14.25
N THR A 266 16.18 -24.46 -13.78
CA THR A 266 16.19 -25.03 -12.43
C THR A 266 17.17 -24.27 -11.55
N ARG A 267 16.76 -23.96 -10.33
CA ARG A 267 17.52 -23.15 -9.37
C ARG A 267 17.33 -23.68 -7.96
N THR A 268 18.36 -23.55 -7.12
CA THR A 268 18.19 -23.68 -5.68
C THR A 268 17.93 -22.31 -5.08
N VAL A 269 16.87 -22.21 -4.31
CA VAL A 269 16.44 -20.96 -3.65
C VAL A 269 16.22 -21.21 -2.17
N LYS A 270 16.38 -20.15 -1.37
CA LYS A 270 15.94 -20.10 0.03
C LYS A 270 14.67 -19.26 0.09
N PRO A 271 13.48 -19.88 0.22
CA PRO A 271 12.21 -19.18 0.36
C PRO A 271 12.21 -18.20 1.52
N GLN A 272 11.64 -17.00 1.33
CA GLN A 272 11.56 -15.95 2.34
C GLN A 272 10.11 -15.61 2.67
N ALA A 273 9.27 -15.42 1.63
CA ALA A 273 7.87 -15.08 1.80
C ALA A 273 7.05 -15.54 0.59
N VAL A 274 5.77 -15.84 0.81
CA VAL A 274 4.76 -15.91 -0.25
C VAL A 274 3.93 -14.64 -0.19
N ILE A 275 3.86 -13.93 -1.31
CA ILE A 275 3.29 -12.60 -1.44
C ILE A 275 2.11 -12.66 -2.40
N ALA A 276 0.97 -12.09 -2.00
CA ALA A 276 -0.18 -11.90 -2.86
C ALA A 276 -0.17 -10.49 -3.46
N SER A 277 -0.24 -10.38 -4.78
CA SER A 277 -0.31 -9.12 -5.51
C SER A 277 -1.14 -9.29 -6.77
N ARG A 278 -2.04 -8.35 -7.04
CA ARG A 278 -2.89 -8.28 -8.25
C ARG A 278 -3.58 -9.61 -8.60
N GLY A 279 -4.02 -10.34 -7.57
CA GLY A 279 -4.72 -11.63 -7.74
C GLY A 279 -3.82 -12.80 -8.10
N SER A 280 -2.51 -12.69 -7.98
CA SER A 280 -1.53 -13.75 -8.19
C SER A 280 -0.68 -13.97 -6.94
N LEU A 281 -0.11 -15.18 -6.79
CA LEU A 281 0.84 -15.51 -5.74
C LEU A 281 2.27 -15.50 -6.28
N TYR A 282 3.18 -14.98 -5.49
CA TYR A 282 4.61 -14.88 -5.80
C TYR A 282 5.44 -15.39 -4.63
N LEU A 283 6.50 -16.12 -4.93
CA LEU A 283 7.54 -16.49 -3.98
C LEU A 283 8.64 -15.42 -4.02
N SER A 284 8.91 -14.76 -2.91
CA SER A 284 10.19 -14.06 -2.69
C SER A 284 11.20 -15.05 -2.13
N ALA A 285 12.37 -15.13 -2.73
CA ALA A 285 13.41 -16.07 -2.32
C ALA A 285 14.81 -15.57 -2.69
N TYR A 286 15.80 -15.90 -1.85
CA TYR A 286 17.20 -15.73 -2.19
C TYR A 286 17.66 -16.87 -3.13
N CYS A 287 18.08 -16.52 -4.34
CA CYS A 287 18.57 -17.47 -5.33
C CYS A 287 20.08 -17.68 -5.16
N THR A 288 20.51 -18.89 -4.84
CA THR A 288 21.92 -19.21 -4.61
C THR A 288 22.79 -19.05 -5.87
N ARG A 289 22.22 -19.29 -7.07
CA ARG A 289 22.91 -19.15 -8.35
C ARG A 289 23.20 -17.68 -8.71
N SER A 290 22.20 -16.79 -8.57
CA SER A 290 22.39 -15.36 -8.88
C SER A 290 22.91 -14.57 -7.69
N ARG A 291 23.00 -15.17 -6.48
CA ARG A 291 23.38 -14.52 -5.22
C ARG A 291 22.57 -13.24 -4.94
N ALA A 292 21.28 -13.27 -5.28
CA ALA A 292 20.37 -12.13 -5.16
C ALA A 292 18.95 -12.61 -4.84
N GLU A 293 18.15 -11.70 -4.29
CA GLU A 293 16.72 -11.92 -4.16
C GLU A 293 16.06 -12.02 -5.53
N ARG A 294 15.10 -12.92 -5.66
CA ARG A 294 14.33 -13.18 -6.87
C ARG A 294 12.88 -13.44 -6.50
N THR A 295 12.02 -13.03 -7.40
CA THR A 295 10.58 -13.28 -7.27
C THR A 295 10.13 -14.25 -8.34
N PHE A 296 9.32 -15.25 -7.95
CA PHE A 296 8.80 -16.30 -8.82
C PHE A 296 7.29 -16.35 -8.69
N ARG A 297 6.57 -16.21 -9.79
CA ARG A 297 5.12 -16.36 -9.80
C ARG A 297 4.75 -17.83 -9.62
N LEU A 298 3.89 -18.19 -8.68
CA LEU A 298 3.66 -19.57 -8.27
C LEU A 298 3.09 -20.44 -9.39
N ASP A 299 2.19 -19.91 -10.21
CA ASP A 299 1.60 -20.65 -11.34
C ASP A 299 2.58 -20.96 -12.48
N ARG A 300 3.78 -20.37 -12.44
CA ARG A 300 4.89 -20.67 -13.36
C ARG A 300 5.93 -21.60 -12.76
N ILE A 301 5.74 -22.06 -11.53
CA ILE A 301 6.56 -23.10 -10.93
C ILE A 301 6.09 -24.45 -11.49
N VAL A 302 6.98 -25.12 -12.22
CA VAL A 302 6.73 -26.43 -12.82
C VAL A 302 6.93 -27.53 -11.77
N GLU A 303 7.94 -27.35 -10.91
CA GLU A 303 8.31 -28.32 -9.89
C GLU A 303 8.99 -27.61 -8.71
N ALA A 304 8.69 -28.01 -7.50
CA ALA A 304 9.36 -27.57 -6.29
C ALA A 304 9.63 -28.78 -5.39
N VAL A 305 10.88 -28.96 -4.97
CA VAL A 305 11.30 -30.08 -4.10
C VAL A 305 12.20 -29.54 -3.00
N LEU A 306 12.01 -29.99 -1.77
CA LEU A 306 12.93 -29.66 -0.67
C LEU A 306 14.35 -30.10 -1.05
N HIS A 307 15.30 -29.21 -0.82
CA HIS A 307 16.72 -29.47 -1.08
C HIS A 307 17.40 -29.74 0.25
N ASN A 308 17.73 -31.03 0.47
CA ASN A 308 18.45 -31.50 1.65
C ASN A 308 19.91 -31.05 1.65
#